data_89ba11a4561f8bcb1ff6662bacde14f7
#
_entry.id   89ba11a4561f8bcb1ff6662bacde14f7
#
_cell.length_a   1.000
_cell.length_b   1.000
_cell.length_c   1.000
_cell.angle_alpha   90.00
_cell.angle_beta   90.00
_cell.angle_gamma   90.00
#
_symmetry.space_group_name_H-M   'P 1'
#
loop_
_entity.id
_entity.type
_entity.pdbx_description
1 polymer ?
#
loop_
_entity_poly.entity_id
_entity_poly.type
_entity_poly.pdbx_seq_one_letter_code
_entity_poly.pdbx_strand_id
1 'polypeptide(L)'
;VARKRQPNGKGTVYQRKDGRWEGAAYFETLSGDRHRVSVYGRSWDEANDKLTEALANARKGLPTATTTLSVGQYLAYWLEHVARPKVRPSTYASYETYIRLYITPGLGRKKLKKLSAKDIRTWLSSVRKTCTCCANGHDAKRPSEHRDPSKRQRCCAIGKCCKRYPSARTVKHLHALLRTALQQAVREDLIVRNVAKNVQFGSVENPEITPLTVAEAKQLLQAAEGDRLHAVWAVALGIGLRRGEALGLRWEDVDLTHGRLTVRQTLQRTRAGLEFVPPKTHRSRRSVELPSRLVSVLREHRLRQSEEMDEAGDDWREHGLVFCTRFGTPIEPRNLNRSFTALCKRAKLRDVRLHDLRHTCATLLLAQGVDARTIMEILGHSAINVTMNVYAHVLPERQREALDKLGDALDAPDDDGPPGTSSAAD
;
A
#
# COMPACT_ATOMS: atom_id res chain seq x y z
N VAL A 1 42.03 -52.32 9.51
CA VAL A 1 42.49 -50.93 9.44
C VAL A 1 41.97 -50.24 10.70
N ALA A 2 42.93 -49.83 11.62
CA ALA A 2 42.60 -49.21 12.90
C ALA A 2 41.90 -47.84 12.67
N ARG A 3 40.69 -47.66 13.24
CA ARG A 3 39.93 -46.39 13.22
C ARG A 3 40.70 -45.33 14.02
N LYS A 4 41.26 -44.31 13.36
CA LYS A 4 41.79 -43.12 14.04
C LYS A 4 40.66 -42.47 14.84
N ARG A 5 40.83 -42.43 16.18
CA ARG A 5 39.96 -41.64 17.07
C ARG A 5 40.06 -40.16 16.69
N GLN A 6 38.95 -39.58 16.38
CA GLN A 6 38.90 -38.13 16.16
C GLN A 6 38.98 -37.39 17.50
N PRO A 7 39.57 -36.16 17.53
CA PRO A 7 39.66 -35.35 18.74
C PRO A 7 38.26 -35.04 19.31
N ASN A 8 38.17 -34.94 20.65
CA ASN A 8 36.94 -34.59 21.35
C ASN A 8 36.31 -33.32 20.77
N GLY A 9 34.98 -33.38 20.48
CA GLY A 9 34.22 -32.24 19.97
C GLY A 9 34.00 -32.19 18.45
N LYS A 10 34.62 -33.09 17.65
CA LYS A 10 34.38 -33.14 16.18
C LYS A 10 33.27 -34.09 15.74
N GLY A 11 32.72 -34.87 16.67
CA GLY A 11 31.70 -35.89 16.35
C GLY A 11 32.26 -37.13 15.66
N THR A 12 31.37 -38.03 15.25
CA THR A 12 31.73 -39.30 14.57
C THR A 12 30.93 -39.44 13.29
N VAL A 13 31.59 -39.94 12.23
CA VAL A 13 30.94 -40.29 10.97
C VAL A 13 31.09 -41.77 10.74
N TYR A 14 30.00 -42.49 10.54
CA TYR A 14 30.00 -43.94 10.34
C TYR A 14 28.95 -44.34 9.30
N GLN A 15 29.15 -45.49 8.66
CA GLN A 15 28.19 -46.07 7.73
C GLN A 15 27.16 -46.90 8.47
N ARG A 16 25.90 -46.66 8.17
CA ARG A 16 24.76 -47.41 8.71
C ARG A 16 24.55 -48.72 7.94
N LYS A 17 23.79 -49.63 8.53
CA LYS A 17 23.41 -50.90 7.88
C LYS A 17 22.62 -50.72 6.58
N ASP A 18 21.95 -49.56 6.45
CA ASP A 18 21.17 -49.19 5.24
C ASP A 18 22.04 -48.53 4.13
N GLY A 19 23.36 -48.56 4.27
CA GLY A 19 24.31 -48.04 3.29
C GLY A 19 24.56 -46.52 3.36
N ARG A 20 23.73 -45.76 4.08
CA ARG A 20 23.91 -44.31 4.26
C ARG A 20 24.99 -44.00 5.30
N TRP A 21 25.63 -42.85 5.19
CA TRP A 21 26.57 -42.36 6.16
C TRP A 21 25.87 -41.44 7.18
N GLU A 22 26.10 -41.65 8.47
CA GLU A 22 25.59 -40.83 9.56
C GLU A 22 26.77 -40.12 10.25
N GLY A 23 26.70 -38.78 10.33
CA GLY A 23 27.53 -37.94 11.18
C GLY A 23 26.76 -37.58 12.45
N ALA A 24 27.31 -37.86 13.63
CA ALA A 24 26.71 -37.50 14.90
C ALA A 24 27.67 -36.82 15.84
N ALA A 25 27.23 -35.77 16.52
CA ALA A 25 27.98 -35.07 17.56
C ALA A 25 27.06 -34.62 18.69
N TYR A 26 27.63 -34.41 19.86
CA TYR A 26 26.96 -33.76 20.98
C TYR A 26 27.50 -32.34 21.14
N PHE A 27 26.64 -31.40 21.42
CA PHE A 27 27.01 -30.04 21.80
C PHE A 27 26.22 -29.62 23.04
N GLU A 28 26.76 -28.72 23.83
CA GLU A 28 26.13 -28.12 24.98
C GLU A 28 25.45 -26.82 24.56
N THR A 29 24.18 -26.60 24.97
CA THR A 29 23.50 -25.35 24.81
C THR A 29 23.97 -24.33 25.85
N LEU A 30 23.64 -23.06 25.66
CA LEU A 30 23.90 -22.01 26.66
C LEU A 30 23.24 -22.26 28.01
N SER A 31 22.20 -23.13 28.04
CA SER A 31 21.53 -23.59 29.25
C SER A 31 22.20 -24.81 29.93
N GLY A 32 23.30 -25.35 29.35
CA GLY A 32 24.00 -26.50 29.90
C GLY A 32 23.44 -27.88 29.44
N ASP A 33 22.41 -27.88 28.63
CA ASP A 33 21.80 -29.14 28.14
C ASP A 33 22.62 -29.74 26.99
N ARG A 34 22.81 -31.07 27.04
CA ARG A 34 23.49 -31.83 25.99
C ARG A 34 22.51 -32.28 24.91
N HIS A 35 22.64 -31.77 23.69
CA HIS A 35 21.86 -32.18 22.53
C HIS A 35 22.71 -32.95 21.52
N ARG A 36 22.13 -34.06 20.99
CA ARG A 36 22.72 -34.85 19.91
C ARG A 36 22.22 -34.30 18.57
N VAL A 37 23.16 -33.97 17.68
CA VAL A 37 22.88 -33.70 16.26
C VAL A 37 23.28 -34.88 15.44
N SER A 38 22.39 -35.36 14.56
CA SER A 38 22.65 -36.37 13.56
C SER A 38 22.39 -35.83 12.16
N VAL A 39 23.33 -36.03 11.25
CA VAL A 39 23.24 -35.64 9.85
C VAL A 39 23.46 -36.89 8.97
N TYR A 40 22.89 -36.88 7.75
CA TYR A 40 22.98 -38.04 6.87
C TYR A 40 23.53 -37.59 5.49
N GLY A 41 24.42 -38.46 4.93
CA GLY A 41 25.02 -38.26 3.60
C GLY A 41 25.01 -39.55 2.80
N ARG A 42 25.18 -39.44 1.50
CA ARG A 42 25.37 -40.61 0.60
C ARG A 42 26.83 -41.10 0.61
N SER A 43 27.77 -40.21 0.99
CA SER A 43 29.20 -40.51 1.17
C SER A 43 29.67 -40.05 2.54
N TRP A 44 30.86 -40.52 2.95
CA TRP A 44 31.52 -40.06 4.15
C TRP A 44 31.78 -38.57 4.15
N ASP A 45 32.26 -38.04 3.02
CA ASP A 45 32.57 -36.60 2.84
C ASP A 45 31.31 -35.75 3.01
N GLU A 46 30.20 -36.15 2.35
CA GLU A 46 28.94 -35.43 2.48
C GLU A 46 28.39 -35.42 3.91
N ALA A 47 28.53 -36.53 4.64
CA ALA A 47 28.10 -36.60 6.04
C ALA A 47 29.01 -35.78 6.95
N ASN A 48 30.31 -35.80 6.69
CA ASN A 48 31.31 -35.03 7.46
C ASN A 48 31.14 -33.52 7.24
N ASP A 49 30.95 -33.06 6.02
CA ASP A 49 30.73 -31.64 5.69
C ASP A 49 29.45 -31.12 6.37
N LYS A 50 28.38 -31.89 6.32
CA LYS A 50 27.12 -31.57 7.02
C LYS A 50 27.28 -31.51 8.53
N LEU A 51 28.07 -32.43 9.09
CA LEU A 51 28.37 -32.45 10.52
C LEU A 51 29.21 -31.24 10.95
N THR A 52 30.22 -30.91 10.15
CA THR A 52 31.07 -29.72 10.38
C THR A 52 30.27 -28.43 10.33
N GLU A 53 29.36 -28.30 9.34
CA GLU A 53 28.45 -27.16 9.25
C GLU A 53 27.50 -27.10 10.46
N ALA A 54 26.93 -28.24 10.86
CA ALA A 54 26.04 -28.32 12.01
C ALA A 54 26.72 -27.93 13.31
N LEU A 55 27.97 -28.37 13.51
CA LEU A 55 28.79 -28.01 14.68
C LEU A 55 29.17 -26.51 14.66
N ALA A 56 29.52 -25.96 13.49
CA ALA A 56 29.81 -24.53 13.35
C ALA A 56 28.60 -23.68 13.69
N ASN A 57 27.39 -24.11 13.27
CA ASN A 57 26.13 -23.45 13.60
C ASN A 57 25.80 -23.54 15.08
N ALA A 58 26.02 -24.72 15.71
CA ALA A 58 25.80 -24.90 17.13
C ALA A 58 26.70 -24.01 17.99
N ARG A 59 28.01 -23.88 17.61
CA ARG A 59 28.96 -22.98 18.28
C ARG A 59 28.56 -21.48 18.18
N LYS A 60 27.82 -21.11 17.15
CA LYS A 60 27.28 -19.75 16.95
C LYS A 60 25.94 -19.54 17.65
N GLY A 61 25.45 -20.51 18.43
CA GLY A 61 24.12 -20.46 19.06
C GLY A 61 22.97 -20.54 18.07
N LEU A 62 23.23 -20.91 16.81
CA LEU A 62 22.19 -21.04 15.79
C LEU A 62 21.46 -22.38 15.98
N PRO A 63 20.11 -22.42 15.88
CA PRO A 63 19.35 -23.65 16.02
C PRO A 63 19.84 -24.70 15.02
N THR A 64 20.33 -25.82 15.53
CA THR A 64 20.74 -26.99 14.73
C THR A 64 19.54 -27.84 14.29
N ALA A 65 18.33 -27.41 14.64
CA ALA A 65 17.12 -28.09 14.24
C ALA A 65 17.01 -28.11 12.70
N THR A 66 17.07 -29.30 12.16
CA THR A 66 16.90 -29.67 10.76
C THR A 66 15.44 -29.42 10.31
N THR A 67 14.90 -28.26 10.60
CA THR A 67 13.60 -27.88 10.08
C THR A 67 13.78 -27.58 8.59
N THR A 68 13.46 -28.57 7.78
CA THR A 68 13.41 -28.46 6.31
C THR A 68 12.26 -27.54 5.86
N LEU A 69 12.11 -26.39 6.55
CA LEU A 69 11.03 -25.44 6.35
C LEU A 69 11.05 -24.95 4.90
N SER A 70 9.93 -25.08 4.22
CA SER A 70 9.78 -24.52 2.88
C SER A 70 9.49 -23.03 2.95
N VAL A 71 9.75 -22.31 1.85
CA VAL A 71 9.42 -20.88 1.73
C VAL A 71 7.93 -20.63 1.99
N GLY A 72 7.06 -21.51 1.48
CA GLY A 72 5.60 -21.38 1.68
C GLY A 72 5.21 -21.54 3.15
N GLN A 73 5.76 -22.55 3.85
CA GLN A 73 5.50 -22.76 5.28
C GLN A 73 6.01 -21.58 6.12
N TYR A 74 7.21 -21.08 5.81
CA TYR A 74 7.74 -19.91 6.50
C TYR A 74 6.88 -18.67 6.27
N LEU A 75 6.45 -18.40 5.03
CA LEU A 75 5.62 -17.23 4.72
C LEU A 75 4.24 -17.31 5.36
N ALA A 76 3.66 -18.50 5.51
CA ALA A 76 2.41 -18.67 6.26
C ALA A 76 2.60 -18.33 7.75
N TYR A 77 3.66 -18.83 8.38
CA TYR A 77 4.05 -18.48 9.74
C TYR A 77 4.30 -16.98 9.89
N TRP A 78 5.14 -16.41 9.01
CA TRP A 78 5.48 -14.99 9.04
C TRP A 78 4.25 -14.09 8.88
N LEU A 79 3.34 -14.45 8.00
CA LEU A 79 2.12 -13.69 7.74
C LEU A 79 1.22 -13.61 8.99
N GLU A 80 1.03 -14.75 9.66
CA GLU A 80 0.13 -14.87 10.80
C GLU A 80 0.74 -14.32 12.09
N HIS A 81 1.98 -14.72 12.40
CA HIS A 81 2.57 -14.44 13.69
C HIS A 81 3.45 -13.18 13.72
N VAL A 82 3.99 -12.76 12.59
CA VAL A 82 4.91 -11.59 12.52
C VAL A 82 4.25 -10.39 11.87
N ALA A 83 3.60 -10.59 10.72
CA ALA A 83 3.03 -9.47 9.97
C ALA A 83 1.67 -9.02 10.54
N ARG A 84 0.76 -9.97 10.83
CA ARG A 84 -0.60 -9.67 11.30
C ARG A 84 -0.67 -8.69 12.48
N PRO A 85 0.10 -8.85 13.56
CA PRO A 85 0.06 -7.92 14.69
C PRO A 85 0.66 -6.55 14.39
N LYS A 86 1.47 -6.40 13.32
CA LYS A 86 2.23 -5.18 13.02
C LYS A 86 1.65 -4.35 11.89
N VAL A 87 0.82 -4.95 11.03
CA VAL A 87 0.31 -4.27 9.84
C VAL A 87 -1.20 -4.07 9.90
N ARG A 88 -1.69 -3.07 9.17
CA ARG A 88 -3.13 -2.83 9.05
C ARG A 88 -3.84 -3.97 8.32
N PRO A 89 -5.14 -4.19 8.58
CA PRO A 89 -5.93 -5.24 7.93
C PRO A 89 -5.84 -5.23 6.39
N SER A 90 -5.86 -4.04 5.78
CA SER A 90 -5.72 -3.89 4.31
C SER A 90 -4.34 -4.30 3.79
N THR A 91 -3.28 -4.04 4.55
CA THR A 91 -1.90 -4.47 4.21
C THR A 91 -1.76 -5.99 4.37
N TYR A 92 -2.31 -6.55 5.46
CA TYR A 92 -2.37 -7.99 5.68
C TYR A 92 -3.08 -8.70 4.52
N ALA A 93 -4.26 -8.22 4.11
CA ALA A 93 -5.01 -8.77 2.98
C ALA A 93 -4.23 -8.73 1.66
N SER A 94 -3.45 -7.65 1.45
CA SER A 94 -2.56 -7.53 0.30
C SER A 94 -1.42 -8.53 0.36
N TYR A 95 -0.78 -8.67 1.51
CA TYR A 95 0.31 -9.63 1.73
C TYR A 95 -0.16 -11.07 1.52
N GLU A 96 -1.31 -11.42 2.09
CA GLU A 96 -1.91 -12.74 1.90
C GLU A 96 -2.18 -13.02 0.42
N THR A 97 -2.77 -12.05 -0.28
CA THR A 97 -3.04 -12.18 -1.72
C THR A 97 -1.74 -12.37 -2.52
N TYR A 98 -0.69 -11.62 -2.22
CA TYR A 98 0.60 -11.76 -2.88
C TYR A 98 1.28 -13.10 -2.59
N ILE A 99 1.24 -13.55 -1.35
CA ILE A 99 1.78 -14.86 -0.96
C ILE A 99 1.02 -15.98 -1.66
N ARG A 100 -0.30 -15.98 -1.57
CA ARG A 100 -1.15 -17.05 -2.10
C ARG A 100 -1.14 -17.13 -3.63
N LEU A 101 -1.26 -15.98 -4.31
CA LEU A 101 -1.42 -15.98 -5.77
C LEU A 101 -0.10 -16.00 -6.53
N TYR A 102 1.00 -15.53 -5.95
CA TYR A 102 2.25 -15.35 -6.69
C TYR A 102 3.44 -16.08 -6.07
N ILE A 103 3.67 -15.95 -4.75
CA ILE A 103 4.91 -16.44 -4.15
C ILE A 103 4.82 -17.93 -3.90
N THR A 104 3.76 -18.42 -3.28
CA THR A 104 3.59 -19.85 -2.98
C THR A 104 3.58 -20.72 -4.22
N PRO A 105 2.90 -20.39 -5.33
CA PRO A 105 2.97 -21.19 -6.55
C PRO A 105 4.37 -21.25 -7.17
N GLY A 106 5.16 -20.17 -7.07
CA GLY A 106 6.47 -20.09 -7.72
C GLY A 106 7.65 -20.53 -6.86
N LEU A 107 7.63 -20.20 -5.58
CA LEU A 107 8.75 -20.43 -4.66
C LEU A 107 8.39 -21.29 -3.44
N GLY A 108 7.11 -21.52 -3.19
CA GLY A 108 6.62 -22.13 -1.94
C GLY A 108 7.19 -23.50 -1.63
N ARG A 109 7.47 -24.33 -2.64
CA ARG A 109 8.03 -25.66 -2.47
C ARG A 109 9.55 -25.67 -2.19
N LYS A 110 10.25 -24.55 -2.46
CA LYS A 110 11.69 -24.47 -2.22
C LYS A 110 11.99 -24.45 -0.72
N LYS A 111 13.07 -25.12 -0.33
CA LYS A 111 13.57 -25.07 1.05
C LYS A 111 14.12 -23.68 1.33
N LEU A 112 13.72 -23.08 2.47
CA LEU A 112 14.08 -21.71 2.84
C LEU A 112 15.61 -21.49 2.82
N LYS A 113 16.37 -22.41 3.40
CA LYS A 113 17.85 -22.37 3.43
C LYS A 113 18.50 -22.54 2.05
N LYS A 114 17.80 -23.11 1.06
CA LYS A 114 18.31 -23.34 -0.30
C LYS A 114 17.83 -22.29 -1.29
N LEU A 115 17.04 -21.32 -0.87
CA LEU A 115 16.59 -20.22 -1.72
C LEU A 115 17.78 -19.34 -2.12
N SER A 116 17.94 -19.10 -3.43
CA SER A 116 19.02 -18.28 -4.00
C SER A 116 18.48 -17.01 -4.66
N ALA A 117 19.35 -16.02 -4.87
CA ALA A 117 19.03 -14.81 -5.62
C ALA A 117 18.66 -15.13 -7.09
N LYS A 118 19.26 -16.20 -7.67
CA LYS A 118 18.92 -16.70 -9.01
C LYS A 118 17.47 -17.16 -9.07
N ASP A 119 17.02 -17.93 -8.06
CA ASP A 119 15.62 -18.40 -7.99
C ASP A 119 14.62 -17.25 -7.95
N ILE A 120 14.90 -16.25 -7.11
CA ILE A 120 14.05 -15.07 -6.98
C ILE A 120 14.01 -14.30 -8.32
N ARG A 121 15.14 -14.10 -8.96
CA ARG A 121 15.21 -13.39 -10.25
C ARG A 121 14.44 -14.12 -11.34
N THR A 122 14.64 -15.43 -11.45
CA THR A 122 13.93 -16.27 -12.43
C THR A 122 12.42 -16.26 -12.16
N TRP A 123 12.00 -16.40 -10.90
CA TRP A 123 10.59 -16.33 -10.52
C TRP A 123 9.96 -14.98 -10.86
N LEU A 124 10.59 -13.86 -10.53
CA LEU A 124 10.06 -12.53 -10.84
C LEU A 124 9.94 -12.28 -12.35
N SER A 125 10.90 -12.81 -13.14
CA SER A 125 10.83 -12.79 -14.60
C SER A 125 9.64 -13.61 -15.11
N SER A 126 9.40 -14.78 -14.53
CA SER A 126 8.24 -15.63 -14.85
C SER A 126 6.92 -14.92 -14.52
N VAL A 127 6.81 -14.30 -13.32
CA VAL A 127 5.61 -13.55 -12.91
C VAL A 127 5.25 -12.45 -13.91
N ARG A 128 6.25 -11.73 -14.45
CA ARG A 128 6.02 -10.68 -15.45
C ARG A 128 5.40 -11.20 -16.75
N LYS A 129 5.67 -12.46 -17.09
CA LYS A 129 5.22 -13.10 -18.34
C LYS A 129 3.98 -13.96 -18.15
N THR A 130 3.54 -14.17 -16.92
CA THR A 130 2.42 -15.05 -16.60
C THR A 130 1.13 -14.26 -16.46
N CYS A 131 0.13 -14.61 -17.26
CA CYS A 131 -1.21 -14.00 -17.12
C CYS A 131 -1.86 -14.40 -15.81
N THR A 132 -2.16 -13.42 -14.97
CA THR A 132 -2.77 -13.63 -13.64
C THR A 132 -4.13 -14.33 -13.72
N CYS A 133 -4.94 -14.02 -14.74
CA CYS A 133 -6.24 -14.67 -14.94
C CYS A 133 -6.08 -16.16 -15.28
N CYS A 134 -5.20 -16.50 -16.22
CA CYS A 134 -4.94 -17.87 -16.63
C CYS A 134 -4.30 -18.70 -15.49
N ALA A 135 -3.31 -18.12 -14.80
CA ALA A 135 -2.61 -18.79 -13.71
C ALA A 135 -3.54 -19.17 -12.55
N ASN A 136 -4.56 -18.34 -12.28
CA ASN A 136 -5.50 -18.56 -11.18
C ASN A 136 -6.83 -19.19 -11.63
N GLY A 137 -7.04 -19.39 -12.93
CA GLY A 137 -8.24 -19.98 -13.50
C GLY A 137 -9.50 -19.13 -13.24
N HIS A 138 -9.38 -17.80 -13.18
CA HIS A 138 -10.49 -16.93 -12.77
C HIS A 138 -11.75 -17.12 -13.63
N ASP A 139 -11.64 -17.17 -14.96
CA ASP A 139 -12.80 -17.34 -15.83
C ASP A 139 -13.27 -18.80 -15.91
N ALA A 140 -12.35 -19.77 -15.82
CA ALA A 140 -12.71 -21.19 -15.79
C ALA A 140 -13.47 -21.58 -14.52
N LYS A 141 -13.17 -20.94 -13.41
CA LYS A 141 -13.81 -21.19 -12.09
C LYS A 141 -15.09 -20.37 -11.87
N ARG A 142 -15.47 -19.49 -12.82
CA ARG A 142 -16.69 -18.69 -12.68
C ARG A 142 -17.90 -19.59 -12.81
N PRO A 143 -18.86 -19.57 -11.86
CA PRO A 143 -20.12 -20.32 -11.97
C PRO A 143 -20.86 -20.00 -13.28
N SER A 144 -21.51 -21.00 -13.87
CA SER A 144 -22.28 -20.84 -15.13
C SER A 144 -23.39 -19.80 -15.02
N GLU A 145 -24.01 -19.70 -13.86
CA GLU A 145 -25.06 -18.73 -13.51
C GLU A 145 -24.60 -17.27 -13.59
N HIS A 146 -23.31 -17.02 -13.43
CA HIS A 146 -22.72 -15.69 -13.50
C HIS A 146 -22.02 -15.42 -14.85
N ARG A 147 -22.17 -16.31 -15.82
CA ARG A 147 -21.68 -16.13 -17.18
C ARG A 147 -22.76 -15.38 -17.96
N ASP A 148 -22.58 -14.07 -18.11
CA ASP A 148 -23.41 -13.25 -18.99
C ASP A 148 -23.27 -13.76 -20.44
N PRO A 149 -24.33 -14.28 -21.08
CA PRO A 149 -24.23 -14.81 -22.44
C PRO A 149 -23.82 -13.77 -23.47
N SER A 150 -24.07 -12.48 -23.17
CA SER A 150 -23.69 -11.36 -24.04
C SER A 150 -22.21 -10.98 -23.91
N LYS A 151 -21.54 -11.42 -22.84
CA LYS A 151 -20.11 -11.16 -22.64
C LYS A 151 -19.30 -12.36 -23.14
N ARG A 152 -18.54 -12.15 -24.21
CA ARG A 152 -17.62 -13.15 -24.76
C ARG A 152 -16.86 -13.85 -23.64
N GLN A 153 -16.94 -15.18 -23.59
CA GLN A 153 -16.13 -15.99 -22.68
C GLN A 153 -14.67 -15.56 -22.80
N ARG A 154 -14.03 -15.34 -21.66
CA ARG A 154 -12.70 -14.74 -21.62
C ARG A 154 -11.67 -15.78 -21.22
N CYS A 155 -10.50 -15.69 -21.89
CA CYS A 155 -9.24 -16.21 -21.41
C CYS A 155 -9.24 -17.72 -21.12
N CYS A 156 -9.05 -18.10 -19.84
CA CYS A 156 -8.86 -19.48 -19.44
C CYS A 156 -10.12 -20.37 -19.60
N ALA A 157 -11.31 -19.76 -19.69
CA ALA A 157 -12.55 -20.51 -19.94
C ALA A 157 -12.64 -21.07 -21.38
N ILE A 158 -11.97 -20.43 -22.35
CA ILE A 158 -11.96 -20.81 -23.76
C ILE A 158 -10.56 -21.11 -24.30
N GLY A 159 -9.58 -21.31 -23.39
CA GLY A 159 -8.18 -21.58 -23.76
C GLY A 159 -7.41 -20.40 -24.38
N LYS A 160 -8.01 -19.20 -24.49
CA LYS A 160 -7.35 -18.00 -25.02
C LYS A 160 -6.85 -17.10 -23.91
N CYS A 161 -5.56 -16.72 -23.92
CA CYS A 161 -4.98 -15.86 -22.89
C CYS A 161 -5.43 -14.40 -23.06
N CYS A 162 -5.92 -13.77 -21.97
CA CYS A 162 -6.30 -12.35 -21.95
C CYS A 162 -5.10 -11.40 -21.73
N LYS A 163 -3.88 -11.92 -21.62
CA LYS A 163 -2.63 -11.17 -21.46
C LYS A 163 -2.64 -10.20 -20.24
N ARG A 164 -3.40 -10.53 -19.19
CA ARG A 164 -3.47 -9.72 -17.96
C ARG A 164 -2.25 -9.97 -17.09
N TYR A 165 -1.14 -9.38 -17.47
CA TYR A 165 0.13 -9.49 -16.74
C TYR A 165 0.15 -8.56 -15.52
N PRO A 166 0.87 -8.94 -14.44
CA PRO A 166 1.12 -8.05 -13.32
C PRO A 166 1.92 -6.82 -13.76
N SER A 167 1.55 -5.65 -13.24
CA SER A 167 2.30 -4.41 -13.50
C SER A 167 3.71 -4.49 -12.86
N ALA A 168 4.65 -3.70 -13.38
CA ALA A 168 5.99 -3.57 -12.80
C ALA A 168 5.94 -3.18 -11.30
N ARG A 169 4.98 -2.33 -10.93
CA ARG A 169 4.72 -1.96 -9.52
C ARG A 169 4.29 -3.17 -8.68
N THR A 170 3.40 -4.03 -9.19
CA THR A 170 3.01 -5.27 -8.51
C THR A 170 4.21 -6.16 -8.26
N VAL A 171 5.06 -6.36 -9.28
CA VAL A 171 6.29 -7.16 -9.17
C VAL A 171 7.26 -6.58 -8.14
N LYS A 172 7.40 -5.24 -8.09
CA LYS A 172 8.19 -4.54 -7.05
C LYS A 172 7.64 -4.79 -5.65
N HIS A 173 6.32 -4.78 -5.48
CA HIS A 173 5.69 -5.09 -4.19
C HIS A 173 5.89 -6.55 -3.76
N LEU A 174 5.82 -7.50 -4.70
CA LEU A 174 6.11 -8.92 -4.43
C LEU A 174 7.55 -9.11 -3.92
N HIS A 175 8.51 -8.47 -4.59
CA HIS A 175 9.90 -8.49 -4.14
C HIS A 175 10.10 -7.83 -2.78
N ALA A 176 9.49 -6.66 -2.55
CA ALA A 176 9.59 -5.94 -1.28
C ALA A 176 9.02 -6.78 -0.11
N LEU A 177 7.88 -7.45 -0.32
CA LEU A 177 7.30 -8.37 0.66
C LEU A 177 8.26 -9.52 0.97
N LEU A 178 8.75 -10.21 -0.06
CA LEU A 178 9.68 -11.33 0.11
C LEU A 178 10.96 -10.89 0.82
N ARG A 179 11.51 -9.73 0.46
CA ARG A 179 12.68 -9.12 1.12
C ARG A 179 12.40 -8.85 2.60
N THR A 180 11.23 -8.34 2.94
CA THR A 180 10.85 -8.07 4.33
C THR A 180 10.70 -9.36 5.13
N ALA A 181 10.03 -10.36 4.58
CA ALA A 181 9.87 -11.66 5.23
C ALA A 181 11.21 -12.37 5.43
N LEU A 182 12.07 -12.41 4.40
CA LEU A 182 13.40 -13.01 4.52
C LEU A 182 14.33 -12.23 5.48
N GLN A 183 14.13 -10.93 5.65
CA GLN A 183 14.87 -10.17 6.66
C GLN A 183 14.49 -10.59 8.08
N GLN A 184 13.23 -10.92 8.29
CA GLN A 184 12.78 -11.49 9.56
C GLN A 184 13.35 -12.90 9.78
N ALA A 185 13.39 -13.73 8.73
CA ALA A 185 14.02 -15.05 8.81
C ALA A 185 15.50 -14.99 9.21
N VAL A 186 16.22 -13.92 8.79
CA VAL A 186 17.59 -13.68 9.26
C VAL A 186 17.62 -13.31 10.74
N ARG A 187 16.67 -12.48 11.22
CA ARG A 187 16.58 -12.09 12.64
C ARG A 187 16.19 -13.25 13.56
N GLU A 188 15.52 -14.25 13.02
CA GLU A 188 15.10 -15.47 13.70
C GLU A 188 16.11 -16.62 13.49
N ASP A 189 17.28 -16.32 12.94
CA ASP A 189 18.38 -17.26 12.67
C ASP A 189 17.98 -18.48 11.81
N LEU A 190 16.87 -18.38 11.07
CA LEU A 190 16.41 -19.43 10.16
C LEU A 190 17.25 -19.51 8.88
N ILE A 191 17.84 -18.37 8.46
CA ILE A 191 18.76 -18.25 7.32
C ILE A 191 19.90 -17.27 7.66
N VAL A 192 21.07 -17.53 7.12
CA VAL A 192 22.28 -16.71 7.40
C VAL A 192 22.20 -15.32 6.74
N ARG A 193 21.60 -15.23 5.56
CA ARG A 193 21.52 -13.98 4.79
C ARG A 193 20.23 -13.86 4.00
N ASN A 194 19.81 -12.62 3.79
CA ASN A 194 18.65 -12.30 2.99
C ASN A 194 19.02 -12.20 1.49
N VAL A 195 18.81 -13.26 0.75
CA VAL A 195 19.16 -13.37 -0.68
C VAL A 195 18.33 -12.44 -1.59
N ALA A 196 17.17 -11.97 -1.12
CA ALA A 196 16.36 -11.02 -1.88
C ALA A 196 17.02 -9.63 -1.97
N LYS A 197 17.92 -9.26 -1.05
CA LYS A 197 18.69 -8.01 -1.14
C LYS A 197 19.59 -7.95 -2.38
N ASN A 198 20.03 -9.11 -2.86
CA ASN A 198 20.93 -9.22 -4.02
C ASN A 198 20.19 -9.21 -5.36
N VAL A 199 18.87 -9.01 -5.33
CA VAL A 199 18.05 -8.87 -6.55
C VAL A 199 17.72 -7.39 -6.74
N GLN A 200 18.32 -6.79 -7.75
CA GLN A 200 18.06 -5.41 -8.12
C GLN A 200 16.87 -5.32 -9.06
N PHE A 201 16.07 -4.28 -8.90
CA PHE A 201 15.01 -3.87 -9.83
C PHE A 201 15.42 -2.57 -10.50
N GLY A 202 15.13 -2.49 -11.80
CA GLY A 202 15.16 -1.21 -12.49
C GLY A 202 14.15 -0.22 -11.87
N SER A 203 14.34 1.05 -12.12
CA SER A 203 13.37 2.09 -11.74
C SER A 203 12.01 1.74 -12.34
N VAL A 204 10.98 1.79 -11.53
CA VAL A 204 9.60 1.72 -12.01
C VAL A 204 9.14 3.16 -12.15
N GLU A 205 9.03 3.61 -13.36
CA GLU A 205 8.44 4.93 -13.63
C GLU A 205 7.01 4.94 -13.12
N ASN A 206 6.69 5.97 -12.34
CA ASN A 206 5.32 6.22 -11.97
C ASN A 206 4.67 6.97 -13.13
N PRO A 207 3.49 6.56 -13.60
CA PRO A 207 2.78 7.36 -14.59
C PRO A 207 2.55 8.76 -14.00
N GLU A 208 2.84 9.75 -14.81
CA GLU A 208 2.62 11.15 -14.47
C GLU A 208 1.13 11.37 -14.21
N ILE A 209 0.83 12.02 -13.08
CA ILE A 209 -0.55 12.35 -12.72
C ILE A 209 -0.82 13.73 -13.29
N THR A 210 -1.72 13.80 -14.26
CA THR A 210 -2.19 15.09 -14.79
C THR A 210 -3.42 15.53 -14.00
N PRO A 211 -3.33 16.57 -13.14
CA PRO A 211 -4.48 17.11 -12.40
C PRO A 211 -5.53 17.71 -13.37
N LEU A 212 -6.74 17.90 -12.92
CA LEU A 212 -7.76 18.64 -13.67
C LEU A 212 -7.38 20.13 -13.71
N THR A 213 -7.62 20.75 -14.83
CA THR A 213 -7.61 22.21 -14.94
C THR A 213 -8.78 22.83 -14.18
N VAL A 214 -8.75 24.15 -13.95
CA VAL A 214 -9.89 24.87 -13.34
C VAL A 214 -11.17 24.68 -14.16
N ALA A 215 -11.06 24.72 -15.50
CA ALA A 215 -12.18 24.51 -16.40
C ALA A 215 -12.76 23.10 -16.29
N GLU A 216 -11.91 22.06 -16.32
CA GLU A 216 -12.34 20.68 -16.15
C GLU A 216 -12.96 20.43 -14.76
N ALA A 217 -12.42 21.05 -13.70
CA ALA A 217 -12.96 20.96 -12.35
C ALA A 217 -14.36 21.59 -12.23
N LYS A 218 -14.57 22.76 -12.84
CA LYS A 218 -15.89 23.40 -12.95
C LYS A 218 -16.86 22.54 -13.74
N GLN A 219 -16.45 22.02 -14.87
CA GLN A 219 -17.26 21.12 -15.72
C GLN A 219 -17.68 19.84 -14.97
N LEU A 220 -16.78 19.27 -14.16
CA LEU A 220 -17.10 18.12 -13.31
C LEU A 220 -18.19 18.43 -12.30
N LEU A 221 -18.07 19.58 -11.59
CA LEU A 221 -19.04 19.98 -10.57
C LEU A 221 -20.40 20.33 -11.18
N GLN A 222 -20.43 21.01 -12.33
CA GLN A 222 -21.66 21.30 -13.07
C GLN A 222 -22.36 20.02 -13.52
N ALA A 223 -21.61 19.05 -14.07
CA ALA A 223 -22.19 17.75 -14.45
C ALA A 223 -22.69 16.94 -13.26
N ALA A 224 -22.29 17.29 -12.05
CA ALA A 224 -22.72 16.67 -10.81
C ALA A 224 -23.91 17.39 -10.14
N GLU A 225 -24.31 18.56 -10.63
CA GLU A 225 -25.46 19.29 -10.08
C GLU A 225 -26.72 18.42 -10.15
N GLY A 226 -27.52 18.41 -9.08
CA GLY A 226 -28.66 17.53 -8.92
C GLY A 226 -28.34 16.06 -8.61
N ASP A 227 -27.08 15.65 -8.70
CA ASP A 227 -26.68 14.29 -8.33
C ASP A 227 -26.65 14.11 -6.79
N ARG A 228 -27.17 12.97 -6.33
CA ARG A 228 -27.14 12.61 -4.92
C ARG A 228 -25.75 12.69 -4.29
N LEU A 229 -24.70 12.39 -5.06
CA LEU A 229 -23.31 12.39 -4.63
C LEU A 229 -22.58 13.71 -4.94
N HIS A 230 -23.27 14.79 -5.33
CA HIS A 230 -22.67 16.10 -5.63
C HIS A 230 -21.74 16.59 -4.50
N ALA A 231 -22.23 16.54 -3.26
CA ALA A 231 -21.46 17.00 -2.10
C ALA A 231 -20.16 16.20 -1.85
N VAL A 232 -20.13 14.90 -2.18
CA VAL A 232 -18.89 14.09 -2.10
C VAL A 232 -17.83 14.64 -3.05
N TRP A 233 -18.23 14.99 -4.27
CA TRP A 233 -17.31 15.49 -5.29
C TRP A 233 -16.82 16.90 -4.95
N ALA A 234 -17.71 17.73 -4.47
CA ALA A 234 -17.39 19.08 -4.02
C ALA A 234 -16.37 19.07 -2.86
N VAL A 235 -16.59 18.22 -1.86
CA VAL A 235 -15.66 18.05 -0.73
C VAL A 235 -14.34 17.43 -1.16
N ALA A 236 -14.37 16.40 -2.03
CA ALA A 236 -13.17 15.73 -2.51
C ALA A 236 -12.27 16.70 -3.32
N LEU A 237 -12.87 17.61 -4.09
CA LEU A 237 -12.16 18.60 -4.87
C LEU A 237 -11.77 19.84 -4.04
N GLY A 238 -12.66 20.33 -3.17
CA GLY A 238 -12.46 21.59 -2.45
C GLY A 238 -11.47 21.51 -1.29
N ILE A 239 -11.45 20.38 -0.56
CA ILE A 239 -10.54 20.15 0.59
C ILE A 239 -9.72 18.88 0.47
N GLY A 240 -9.80 18.16 -0.64
CA GLY A 240 -8.94 17.03 -0.96
C GLY A 240 -9.06 15.83 -0.03
N LEU A 241 -10.25 15.51 0.51
CA LEU A 241 -10.43 14.33 1.35
C LEU A 241 -10.06 13.05 0.59
N ARG A 242 -9.41 12.12 1.27
CA ARG A 242 -9.23 10.76 0.73
C ARG A 242 -10.58 10.06 0.64
N ARG A 243 -10.78 9.19 -0.34
CA ARG A 243 -12.02 8.43 -0.50
C ARG A 243 -12.53 7.81 0.80
N GLY A 244 -11.64 7.15 1.56
CA GLY A 244 -12.01 6.53 2.83
C GLY A 244 -12.34 7.54 3.93
N GLU A 245 -11.71 8.71 3.93
CA GLU A 245 -12.01 9.82 4.85
C GLU A 245 -13.40 10.38 4.53
N ALA A 246 -13.71 10.65 3.26
CA ALA A 246 -15.04 11.10 2.86
C ALA A 246 -16.13 10.07 3.24
N LEU A 247 -15.93 8.79 2.91
CA LEU A 247 -16.90 7.73 3.24
C LEU A 247 -17.03 7.42 4.73
N GLY A 248 -16.05 7.82 5.54
CA GLY A 248 -16.08 7.67 6.99
C GLY A 248 -16.48 8.94 7.74
N LEU A 249 -16.80 10.03 7.03
CA LEU A 249 -17.16 11.30 7.64
C LEU A 249 -18.52 11.23 8.29
N ARG A 250 -18.65 11.71 9.54
CA ARG A 250 -19.90 11.75 10.30
C ARG A 250 -20.37 13.17 10.48
N TRP A 251 -21.67 13.37 10.64
CA TRP A 251 -22.25 14.68 10.90
C TRP A 251 -21.74 15.30 12.22
N GLU A 252 -21.47 14.50 13.24
CA GLU A 252 -20.86 14.97 14.49
C GLU A 252 -19.43 15.53 14.34
N ASP A 253 -18.76 15.21 13.24
CA ASP A 253 -17.43 15.69 12.88
C ASP A 253 -17.47 16.92 11.97
N VAL A 254 -18.68 17.47 11.65
CA VAL A 254 -18.90 18.60 10.75
C VAL A 254 -19.66 19.71 11.47
N ASP A 255 -18.98 20.80 11.75
CA ASP A 255 -19.58 22.01 12.29
C ASP A 255 -19.90 22.99 11.14
N LEU A 256 -21.18 22.99 10.73
CA LEU A 256 -21.67 23.87 9.66
C LEU A 256 -21.89 25.31 10.11
N THR A 257 -21.88 25.56 11.43
CA THR A 257 -22.03 26.93 12.00
C THR A 257 -20.71 27.65 11.90
N HIS A 258 -19.63 27.03 12.35
CA HIS A 258 -18.30 27.61 12.30
C HIS A 258 -17.53 27.25 11.03
N GLY A 259 -18.12 26.46 10.12
CA GLY A 259 -17.49 26.07 8.87
C GLY A 259 -16.27 25.17 9.05
N ARG A 260 -16.33 24.18 9.91
CA ARG A 260 -15.20 23.31 10.25
C ARG A 260 -15.54 21.84 10.10
N LEU A 261 -14.58 21.06 9.59
CA LEU A 261 -14.68 19.61 9.43
C LEU A 261 -13.47 18.92 10.04
N THR A 262 -13.70 17.86 10.82
CA THR A 262 -12.63 17.10 11.47
C THR A 262 -12.59 15.66 10.96
N VAL A 263 -11.43 15.21 10.47
CA VAL A 263 -11.23 13.83 10.01
C VAL A 263 -10.82 12.95 11.19
N ARG A 264 -11.73 12.10 11.69
CA ARG A 264 -11.49 11.20 12.83
C ARG A 264 -11.38 9.74 12.46
N GLN A 265 -12.03 9.33 11.37
CA GLN A 265 -12.04 7.95 10.91
C GLN A 265 -12.02 7.81 9.40
N THR A 266 -11.82 6.59 8.92
CA THR A 266 -11.85 6.25 7.49
C THR A 266 -12.59 4.93 7.28
N LEU A 267 -13.41 4.84 6.23
CA LEU A 267 -14.04 3.59 5.83
C LEU A 267 -13.08 2.76 4.98
N GLN A 268 -12.92 1.49 5.33
CA GLN A 268 -12.10 0.53 4.60
C GLN A 268 -12.88 -0.74 4.29
N ARG A 269 -12.60 -1.37 3.14
CA ARG A 269 -13.08 -2.71 2.80
C ARG A 269 -12.06 -3.72 3.26
N THR A 270 -12.44 -4.57 4.21
CA THR A 270 -11.67 -5.70 4.70
C THR A 270 -12.29 -7.02 4.22
N ARG A 271 -11.75 -8.15 4.65
CA ARG A 271 -12.38 -9.47 4.42
C ARG A 271 -13.65 -9.65 5.25
N ALA A 272 -13.71 -9.07 6.43
CA ALA A 272 -14.88 -9.13 7.30
C ALA A 272 -16.02 -8.22 6.81
N GLY A 273 -15.73 -7.26 5.93
CA GLY A 273 -16.75 -6.33 5.44
C GLY A 273 -16.24 -4.90 5.34
N LEU A 274 -17.14 -3.95 5.48
CA LEU A 274 -16.82 -2.53 5.62
C LEU A 274 -16.52 -2.24 7.09
N GLU A 275 -15.38 -1.59 7.36
CA GLU A 275 -14.94 -1.27 8.72
C GLU A 275 -14.52 0.19 8.81
N PHE A 276 -14.92 0.83 9.88
CA PHE A 276 -14.42 2.16 10.26
C PHE A 276 -13.17 2.01 11.10
N VAL A 277 -12.09 2.62 10.64
CA VAL A 277 -10.80 2.55 11.31
C VAL A 277 -10.22 3.96 11.50
N PRO A 278 -9.40 4.21 12.53
CA PRO A 278 -8.74 5.49 12.68
C PRO A 278 -7.82 5.80 11.49
N PRO A 279 -7.56 7.07 11.19
CA PRO A 279 -6.65 7.49 10.13
C PRO A 279 -5.25 6.90 10.29
N LYS A 280 -4.50 6.78 9.18
CA LYS A 280 -3.21 6.05 9.15
C LYS A 280 -2.13 6.65 10.04
N THR A 281 -2.09 7.96 10.18
CA THR A 281 -1.09 8.69 10.96
C THR A 281 -1.78 9.72 11.84
N HIS A 282 -1.09 10.18 12.89
CA HIS A 282 -1.59 11.25 13.74
C HIS A 282 -1.91 12.52 12.93
N ARG A 283 -1.07 12.87 11.93
CA ARG A 283 -1.30 14.02 11.03
C ARG A 283 -2.51 13.85 10.10
N SER A 284 -3.01 12.63 9.92
CA SER A 284 -4.25 12.40 9.15
C SER A 284 -5.50 12.73 9.97
N ARG A 285 -5.40 12.79 11.30
CA ARG A 285 -6.42 13.43 12.15
C ARG A 285 -6.18 14.92 12.06
N ARG A 286 -7.09 15.62 11.45
CA ARG A 286 -6.98 17.06 11.23
C ARG A 286 -8.34 17.71 11.17
N SER A 287 -8.39 18.96 11.54
CA SER A 287 -9.52 19.84 11.26
C SER A 287 -9.20 20.71 10.05
N VAL A 288 -10.16 20.92 9.20
CA VAL A 288 -10.05 21.72 7.98
C VAL A 288 -11.18 22.74 8.00
N GLU A 289 -10.85 24.00 7.75
CA GLU A 289 -11.83 25.06 7.57
C GLU A 289 -12.53 24.87 6.21
N LEU A 290 -13.84 25.06 6.20
CA LEU A 290 -14.70 24.90 5.04
C LEU A 290 -14.97 26.26 4.41
N PRO A 291 -14.69 26.47 3.13
CA PRO A 291 -15.17 27.63 2.40
C PRO A 291 -16.70 27.72 2.44
N SER A 292 -17.25 28.92 2.48
CA SER A 292 -18.70 29.18 2.58
C SER A 292 -19.51 28.38 1.54
N ARG A 293 -18.99 28.27 0.30
CA ARG A 293 -19.60 27.46 -0.75
C ARG A 293 -19.76 25.97 -0.35
N LEU A 294 -18.73 25.37 0.29
CA LEU A 294 -18.83 23.99 0.74
C LEU A 294 -19.78 23.82 1.91
N VAL A 295 -19.88 24.82 2.80
CA VAL A 295 -20.87 24.84 3.88
C VAL A 295 -22.29 24.80 3.29
N SER A 296 -22.58 25.65 2.27
CA SER A 296 -23.88 25.64 1.58
C SER A 296 -24.20 24.30 0.94
N VAL A 297 -23.25 23.71 0.21
CA VAL A 297 -23.39 22.39 -0.43
C VAL A 297 -23.67 21.29 0.61
N LEU A 298 -23.00 21.35 1.78
CA LEU A 298 -23.23 20.36 2.84
C LEU A 298 -24.57 20.57 3.57
N ARG A 299 -25.05 21.81 3.71
CA ARG A 299 -26.39 22.11 4.24
C ARG A 299 -27.49 21.54 3.32
N GLU A 300 -27.38 21.82 2.03
CA GLU A 300 -28.28 21.23 1.02
C GLU A 300 -28.26 19.70 1.04
N HIS A 301 -27.06 19.13 1.14
CA HIS A 301 -26.91 17.68 1.23
C HIS A 301 -27.58 17.10 2.50
N ARG A 302 -27.48 17.80 3.63
CA ARG A 302 -28.13 17.38 4.89
C ARG A 302 -29.66 17.40 4.79
N LEU A 303 -30.23 18.42 4.17
CA LEU A 303 -31.66 18.51 3.92
C LEU A 303 -32.14 17.34 3.05
N ARG A 304 -31.48 17.09 1.92
CA ARG A 304 -31.80 15.97 1.03
C ARG A 304 -31.64 14.62 1.71
N GLN A 305 -30.64 14.45 2.57
CA GLN A 305 -30.46 13.22 3.33
C GLN A 305 -31.57 13.02 4.36
N SER A 306 -32.12 14.11 4.96
CA SER A 306 -33.28 14.04 5.84
C SER A 306 -34.52 13.57 5.08
N GLU A 307 -34.75 14.07 3.87
CA GLU A 307 -35.84 13.61 2.99
C GLU A 307 -35.69 12.11 2.65
N GLU A 308 -34.46 11.66 2.30
CA GLU A 308 -34.19 10.24 2.07
C GLU A 308 -34.41 9.37 3.31
N MET A 309 -34.13 9.90 4.51
CA MET A 309 -34.37 9.20 5.76
C MET A 309 -35.89 9.04 6.02
N ASP A 310 -36.65 10.09 5.79
CA ASP A 310 -38.11 10.06 5.93
C ASP A 310 -38.74 9.10 4.90
N GLU A 311 -38.28 9.10 3.65
CA GLU A 311 -38.71 8.16 2.60
C GLU A 311 -38.37 6.70 2.93
N ALA A 312 -37.21 6.43 3.53
CA ALA A 312 -36.78 5.08 3.88
C ALA A 312 -37.49 4.52 5.11
N GLY A 313 -38.01 5.38 6.01
CA GLY A 313 -38.67 4.97 7.23
C GLY A 313 -37.95 3.90 8.03
N ASP A 314 -38.60 2.77 8.29
CA ASP A 314 -38.04 1.65 9.06
C ASP A 314 -36.87 0.95 8.39
N ASP A 315 -36.64 1.16 7.09
CA ASP A 315 -35.46 0.62 6.37
C ASP A 315 -34.19 1.46 6.59
N TRP A 316 -34.32 2.65 7.17
CA TRP A 316 -33.15 3.47 7.49
C TRP A 316 -32.28 2.83 8.57
N ARG A 317 -30.96 2.84 8.32
CA ARG A 317 -29.96 2.36 9.28
C ARG A 317 -29.02 3.49 9.65
N GLU A 318 -29.23 4.00 10.85
CA GLU A 318 -28.46 5.16 11.33
C GLU A 318 -26.99 4.80 11.63
N HIS A 319 -26.10 5.46 10.93
CA HIS A 319 -24.65 5.39 11.12
C HIS A 319 -24.02 6.76 11.35
N GLY A 320 -24.80 7.83 11.41
CA GLY A 320 -24.35 9.22 11.54
C GLY A 320 -23.49 9.72 10.38
N LEU A 321 -23.46 9.03 9.25
CA LEU A 321 -22.58 9.33 8.12
C LEU A 321 -23.07 10.50 7.30
N VAL A 322 -22.18 11.40 6.90
CA VAL A 322 -22.44 12.45 5.92
C VAL A 322 -22.78 11.84 4.56
N PHE A 323 -22.01 10.83 4.13
CA PHE A 323 -22.17 10.17 2.83
C PHE A 323 -22.51 8.69 3.02
N CYS A 324 -23.78 8.36 2.85
CA CYS A 324 -24.31 7.01 3.02
C CYS A 324 -25.09 6.55 1.78
N THR A 325 -25.65 5.36 1.79
CA THR A 325 -26.66 4.91 0.81
C THR A 325 -28.02 5.54 1.10
N ARG A 326 -29.02 5.31 0.25
CA ARG A 326 -30.43 5.75 0.49
C ARG A 326 -31.04 5.17 1.77
N PHE A 327 -30.42 4.15 2.32
CA PHE A 327 -30.86 3.48 3.55
C PHE A 327 -29.93 3.78 4.75
N GLY A 328 -29.16 4.86 4.72
CA GLY A 328 -28.24 5.24 5.81
C GLY A 328 -26.98 4.41 5.93
N THR A 329 -26.86 3.28 5.20
CA THR A 329 -25.73 2.36 5.32
C THR A 329 -24.46 2.89 4.64
N PRO A 330 -23.24 2.42 5.04
CA PRO A 330 -22.01 2.84 4.42
C PRO A 330 -21.93 2.51 2.93
N ILE A 331 -21.45 3.46 2.11
CA ILE A 331 -21.26 3.25 0.67
C ILE A 331 -20.05 2.35 0.43
N GLU A 332 -20.24 1.27 -0.35
CA GLU A 332 -19.13 0.45 -0.82
C GLU A 332 -18.13 1.30 -1.63
N PRO A 333 -16.82 1.35 -1.27
CA PRO A 333 -15.83 2.18 -1.96
C PRO A 333 -15.72 1.95 -3.47
N ARG A 334 -16.03 0.73 -3.93
CA ARG A 334 -16.11 0.43 -5.37
C ARG A 334 -17.28 1.11 -6.07
N ASN A 335 -18.41 1.25 -5.37
CA ASN A 335 -19.58 1.90 -5.92
C ASN A 335 -19.31 3.39 -6.12
N LEU A 336 -18.69 4.05 -5.13
CA LEU A 336 -18.27 5.44 -5.27
C LEU A 336 -17.35 5.64 -6.47
N ASN A 337 -16.35 4.76 -6.66
CA ASN A 337 -15.47 4.84 -7.83
C ASN A 337 -16.25 4.66 -9.16
N ARG A 338 -17.23 3.75 -9.20
CA ARG A 338 -18.06 3.55 -10.41
C ARG A 338 -18.91 4.79 -10.71
N SER A 339 -19.52 5.39 -9.68
CA SER A 339 -20.29 6.63 -9.83
C SER A 339 -19.40 7.78 -10.33
N PHE A 340 -18.18 7.89 -9.79
CA PHE A 340 -17.21 8.89 -10.27
C PHE A 340 -16.82 8.67 -11.74
N THR A 341 -16.55 7.44 -12.14
CA THR A 341 -16.24 7.12 -13.56
C THR A 341 -17.42 7.45 -14.47
N ALA A 342 -18.66 7.19 -14.03
CA ALA A 342 -19.86 7.57 -14.78
C ALA A 342 -20.02 9.10 -14.87
N LEU A 343 -19.74 9.82 -13.79
CA LEU A 343 -19.74 11.29 -13.76
C LEU A 343 -18.70 11.87 -14.74
N CYS A 344 -17.44 11.38 -14.73
CA CYS A 344 -16.42 11.84 -15.67
C CYS A 344 -16.85 11.64 -17.14
N LYS A 345 -17.51 10.53 -17.46
CA LYS A 345 -18.05 10.28 -18.80
C LYS A 345 -19.17 11.26 -19.16
N ARG A 346 -20.11 11.53 -18.23
CA ARG A 346 -21.19 12.50 -18.38
C ARG A 346 -20.64 13.92 -18.58
N ALA A 347 -19.59 14.25 -17.82
CA ALA A 347 -18.86 15.49 -17.94
C ALA A 347 -17.91 15.53 -19.14
N LYS A 348 -17.89 14.51 -20.01
CA LYS A 348 -16.97 14.42 -21.17
C LYS A 348 -15.50 14.68 -20.85
N LEU A 349 -15.08 14.32 -19.64
CA LEU A 349 -13.70 14.43 -19.20
C LEU A 349 -12.89 13.20 -19.62
N ARG A 350 -11.57 13.38 -19.70
CA ARG A 350 -10.61 12.28 -19.86
C ARG A 350 -10.73 11.26 -18.73
N ASP A 351 -10.04 10.15 -18.81
CA ASP A 351 -10.03 9.13 -17.74
C ASP A 351 -9.26 9.66 -16.52
N VAL A 352 -10.01 10.02 -15.48
CA VAL A 352 -9.53 10.57 -14.22
C VAL A 352 -9.95 9.64 -13.08
N ARG A 353 -9.06 9.40 -12.14
CA ARG A 353 -9.38 8.59 -10.95
C ARG A 353 -9.90 9.49 -9.83
N LEU A 354 -10.79 8.97 -9.01
CA LEU A 354 -11.31 9.71 -7.84
C LEU A 354 -10.20 10.30 -6.95
N HIS A 355 -9.07 9.59 -6.80
CA HIS A 355 -7.94 10.08 -5.99
C HIS A 355 -7.22 11.27 -6.65
N ASP A 356 -7.36 11.43 -7.95
CA ASP A 356 -6.73 12.55 -8.68
C ASP A 356 -7.42 13.88 -8.37
N LEU A 357 -8.69 13.89 -7.85
CA LEU A 357 -9.32 15.12 -7.32
C LEU A 357 -8.53 15.74 -6.18
N ARG A 358 -7.93 14.90 -5.33
CA ARG A 358 -7.05 15.38 -4.26
C ARG A 358 -5.74 15.96 -4.81
N HIS A 359 -5.19 15.37 -5.87
CA HIS A 359 -4.04 15.95 -6.58
C HIS A 359 -4.42 17.28 -7.23
N THR A 360 -5.62 17.34 -7.83
CA THR A 360 -6.18 18.57 -8.38
C THR A 360 -6.33 19.66 -7.31
N CYS A 361 -6.91 19.33 -6.15
CA CYS A 361 -7.00 20.27 -5.02
C CYS A 361 -5.63 20.82 -4.63
N ALA A 362 -4.62 19.96 -4.47
CA ALA A 362 -3.26 20.38 -4.16
C ALA A 362 -2.67 21.32 -5.21
N THR A 363 -2.84 20.98 -6.49
CA THR A 363 -2.32 21.77 -7.62
C THR A 363 -3.02 23.12 -7.72
N LEU A 364 -4.34 23.16 -7.56
CA LEU A 364 -5.10 24.42 -7.62
C LEU A 364 -4.77 25.34 -6.44
N LEU A 365 -4.63 24.81 -5.22
CA LEU A 365 -4.17 25.60 -4.06
C LEU A 365 -2.77 26.17 -4.30
N LEU A 366 -1.88 25.37 -4.85
CA LEU A 366 -0.55 25.83 -5.20
C LEU A 366 -0.57 26.92 -6.26
N ALA A 367 -1.39 26.77 -7.30
CA ALA A 367 -1.55 27.79 -8.34
C ALA A 367 -2.09 29.11 -7.78
N GLN A 368 -2.86 29.08 -6.69
CA GLN A 368 -3.34 30.25 -5.97
C GLN A 368 -2.32 30.87 -4.97
N GLY A 369 -1.12 30.36 -4.91
CA GLY A 369 -0.10 30.92 -4.04
C GLY A 369 0.01 30.32 -2.65
N VAL A 370 -0.83 29.34 -2.33
CA VAL A 370 -0.79 28.71 -1.01
C VAL A 370 0.53 27.94 -0.86
N ASP A 371 1.22 28.15 0.26
CA ASP A 371 2.49 27.49 0.53
C ASP A 371 2.34 25.97 0.74
N ALA A 372 3.43 25.24 0.52
CA ALA A 372 3.45 23.77 0.59
C ALA A 372 3.10 23.23 1.97
N ARG A 373 3.44 23.93 3.02
CA ARG A 373 3.18 23.52 4.40
C ARG A 373 1.69 23.57 4.71
N THR A 374 1.04 24.68 4.36
CA THR A 374 -0.41 24.84 4.48
C THR A 374 -1.16 23.78 3.65
N ILE A 375 -0.75 23.54 2.39
CA ILE A 375 -1.33 22.49 1.56
C ILE A 375 -1.15 21.11 2.23
N MET A 376 0.03 20.84 2.79
CA MET A 376 0.30 19.60 3.51
C MET A 376 -0.64 19.41 4.72
N GLU A 377 -0.94 20.47 5.44
CA GLU A 377 -1.82 20.46 6.62
C GLU A 377 -3.29 20.25 6.21
N ILE A 378 -3.80 21.01 5.24
CA ILE A 378 -5.15 20.84 4.68
C ILE A 378 -5.37 19.39 4.22
N LEU A 379 -4.44 18.87 3.46
CA LEU A 379 -4.54 17.52 2.92
C LEU A 379 -4.20 16.43 3.93
N GLY A 380 -3.46 16.70 5.00
CA GLY A 380 -2.98 15.69 5.95
C GLY A 380 -1.96 14.74 5.29
N HIS A 381 -0.94 15.30 4.61
CA HIS A 381 0.18 14.53 4.11
C HIS A 381 1.18 14.24 5.24
N SER A 382 1.66 12.99 5.33
CA SER A 382 2.61 12.59 6.37
C SER A 382 4.00 13.15 6.16
N ALA A 383 4.36 13.51 4.92
CA ALA A 383 5.64 14.05 4.54
C ALA A 383 5.48 15.10 3.44
N ILE A 384 6.31 16.15 3.49
CA ILE A 384 6.28 17.24 2.51
C ILE A 384 6.59 16.76 1.10
N ASN A 385 7.43 15.74 0.94
CA ASN A 385 7.76 15.17 -0.36
C ASN A 385 6.52 14.70 -1.15
N VAL A 386 5.45 14.30 -0.45
CA VAL A 386 4.19 13.92 -1.11
C VAL A 386 3.52 15.14 -1.75
N THR A 387 3.61 16.29 -1.10
CA THR A 387 3.12 17.57 -1.63
C THR A 387 4.07 18.08 -2.73
N MET A 388 5.38 18.02 -2.50
CA MET A 388 6.40 18.47 -3.46
C MET A 388 6.36 17.71 -4.80
N ASN A 389 5.96 16.44 -4.83
CA ASN A 389 5.74 15.71 -6.08
C ASN A 389 4.62 16.31 -6.95
N VAL A 390 3.72 17.12 -6.38
CA VAL A 390 2.70 17.87 -7.12
C VAL A 390 3.29 19.18 -7.68
N TYR A 391 4.33 19.72 -7.03
CA TYR A 391 4.99 20.97 -7.43
C TYR A 391 5.68 20.89 -8.79
N ALA A 392 6.17 19.71 -9.19
CA ALA A 392 6.91 19.55 -10.43
C ALA A 392 6.16 20.05 -11.69
N HIS A 393 4.81 20.08 -11.62
CA HIS A 393 3.96 20.52 -12.74
C HIS A 393 3.63 22.01 -12.76
N VAL A 394 3.84 22.72 -11.64
CA VAL A 394 3.45 24.15 -11.50
C VAL A 394 4.69 25.08 -11.49
N LEU A 395 5.87 24.48 -11.32
CA LEU A 395 7.14 25.19 -11.15
C LEU A 395 7.55 26.16 -12.28
N PRO A 396 7.39 25.84 -13.59
CA PRO A 396 7.98 26.70 -14.64
C PRO A 396 7.37 28.10 -14.70
N GLU A 397 6.05 28.23 -14.62
CA GLU A 397 5.37 29.54 -14.68
C GLU A 397 5.67 30.35 -13.42
N ARG A 398 5.65 29.73 -12.26
CA ARG A 398 5.95 30.38 -10.98
C ARG A 398 7.41 30.76 -10.81
N GLN A 399 8.35 29.99 -11.37
CA GLN A 399 9.76 30.40 -11.38
C GLN A 399 9.94 31.70 -12.12
N ARG A 400 9.27 31.88 -13.27
CA ARG A 400 9.32 33.10 -14.03
C ARG A 400 8.74 34.28 -13.23
N GLU A 401 7.50 34.12 -12.70
CA GLU A 401 6.86 35.15 -11.88
C GLU A 401 7.70 35.56 -10.65
N ALA A 402 8.35 34.57 -9.99
CA ALA A 402 9.19 34.84 -8.82
C ALA A 402 10.48 35.58 -9.21
N LEU A 403 11.08 35.22 -10.36
CA LEU A 403 12.27 35.86 -10.88
C LEU A 403 11.95 37.27 -11.39
N ASP A 404 10.80 37.48 -12.06
CA ASP A 404 10.33 38.79 -12.49
C ASP A 404 10.10 39.70 -11.29
N LYS A 405 9.42 39.22 -10.23
CA LYS A 405 9.24 39.98 -8.96
C LYS A 405 10.57 40.31 -8.28
N LEU A 406 11.53 39.39 -8.31
CA LEU A 406 12.87 39.68 -7.78
C LEU A 406 13.58 40.73 -8.62
N GLY A 407 13.47 40.65 -9.94
CA GLY A 407 13.98 41.67 -10.85
C GLY A 407 13.39 43.04 -10.55
N ASP A 408 12.05 43.14 -10.51
CA ASP A 408 11.32 44.37 -10.18
C ASP A 408 11.74 44.94 -8.82
N ALA A 409 11.97 44.10 -7.82
CA ALA A 409 12.41 44.52 -6.48
C ALA A 409 13.86 45.02 -6.46
N LEU A 410 14.72 44.48 -7.33
CA LEU A 410 16.13 44.90 -7.46
C LEU A 410 16.28 46.15 -8.33
N ASP A 411 15.35 46.40 -9.25
CA ASP A 411 15.32 47.56 -10.14
C ASP A 411 14.55 48.74 -9.53
N ALA A 412 13.85 48.51 -8.40
CA ALA A 412 13.17 49.58 -7.67
C ALA A 412 14.22 50.59 -7.14
N PRO A 413 14.07 51.89 -7.38
CA PRO A 413 15.00 52.89 -6.84
C PRO A 413 14.97 52.87 -5.32
N ASP A 414 16.17 52.94 -4.71
CA ASP A 414 16.30 53.01 -3.26
C ASP A 414 15.54 54.26 -2.76
N ASP A 415 14.47 54.02 -1.98
CA ASP A 415 13.71 55.11 -1.34
C ASP A 415 14.43 55.56 -0.05
N ASP A 416 15.72 55.93 -0.21
CA ASP A 416 16.55 56.58 0.81
C ASP A 416 16.26 58.07 0.88
N GLY A 417 14.98 58.42 1.06
CA GLY A 417 14.61 59.76 1.51
C GLY A 417 15.05 59.96 2.97
N PRO A 418 15.84 60.99 3.32
CA PRO A 418 16.22 61.25 4.69
C PRO A 418 14.95 61.48 5.55
N PRO A 419 14.89 61.00 6.80
CA PRO A 419 13.77 61.25 7.68
C PRO A 419 13.60 62.77 7.88
N GLY A 420 12.46 63.28 7.39
CA GLY A 420 12.12 64.66 7.52
C GLY A 420 12.20 65.14 8.97
N THR A 421 13.10 66.03 9.23
CA THR A 421 13.16 66.87 10.45
C THR A 421 11.87 67.66 10.55
N SER A 422 10.96 67.30 11.44
CA SER A 422 9.86 68.14 11.88
C SER A 422 10.47 69.26 12.70
N SER A 423 10.64 70.45 12.06
CA SER A 423 10.88 71.71 12.77
C SER A 423 9.61 72.08 13.52
N ALA A 424 9.64 71.96 14.82
CA ALA A 424 8.75 72.71 15.69
C ALA A 424 9.14 74.24 15.53
N ALA A 425 8.20 75.05 15.15
CA ALA A 425 8.29 76.50 15.28
C ALA A 425 6.93 77.02 15.83
N ASP A 426 7.02 77.59 17.02
CA ASP A 426 6.18 78.60 17.68
C ASP A 426 4.66 78.36 17.75
#